data_df01bdf5432be715b1baac0999537e04
#
_entry.id   df01bdf5432be715b1baac0999537e04
#
_cell.length_a   1.000
_cell.length_b   1.000
_cell.length_c   1.000
_cell.angle_alpha   90.00
_cell.angle_beta   90.00
_cell.angle_gamma   90.00
#
_symmetry.space_group_name_H-M   'P 1'
#
loop_
_entity.id
_entity.type
_entity.pdbx_description
1 polymer ?
#
loop_
_entity_poly.entity_id
_entity_poly.type
_entity_poly.pdbx_seq_one_letter_code
_entity_poly.pdbx_strand_id
1 'polypeptide(L)'
;SKARIALLNTGGIVPVDNPDHIQSASATRWGRYDVSNMERLKGGEFKTIHAGFDPAAADADPNVVTPVDALKALEKEGFYGSLHPYFYTTVGTGTTEAEAARMAKEIIPYLKEDNVDGVIMVST
;
A
#
# COMPACT_ATOMS: atom_id res chain seq x y z
N SER A 1 21.59 5.41 -5.09
CA SER A 1 20.58 5.20 -6.13
C SER A 1 19.67 6.41 -6.24
N LYS A 2 19.24 6.71 -7.45
CA LYS A 2 18.25 7.77 -7.70
C LYS A 2 16.86 7.19 -8.02
N ALA A 3 16.68 5.90 -7.80
CA ALA A 3 15.43 5.22 -8.11
C ALA A 3 14.25 5.81 -7.33
N ARG A 4 13.13 5.96 -8.01
CA ARG A 4 11.86 6.29 -7.38
C ARG A 4 11.08 5.02 -7.14
N ILE A 5 10.71 4.79 -5.88
CA ILE A 5 10.09 3.54 -5.43
C ILE A 5 8.66 3.82 -5.00
N ALA A 6 7.74 2.93 -5.38
CA ALA A 6 6.37 2.93 -4.89
C ALA A 6 6.13 1.71 -4.00
N LEU A 7 5.12 1.80 -3.16
CA LEU A 7 4.75 0.77 -2.20
C LEU A 7 3.31 0.30 -2.49
N LEU A 8 3.13 -1.01 -2.60
CA LEU A 8 1.83 -1.64 -2.80
C LEU A 8 1.68 -2.79 -1.82
N ASN A 9 0.53 -2.91 -1.19
CA ASN A 9 0.24 -4.06 -0.33
C ASN A 9 -1.08 -4.74 -0.74
N THR A 10 -1.16 -6.03 -0.47
CA THR A 10 -2.39 -6.81 -0.60
C THR A 10 -2.97 -7.17 0.77
N GLY A 11 -2.49 -6.52 1.81
CA GLY A 11 -2.91 -6.73 3.19
C GLY A 11 -4.09 -5.87 3.64
N GLY A 12 -4.70 -5.11 2.72
CA GLY A 12 -5.91 -4.35 3.02
C GLY A 12 -5.69 -3.18 3.97
N ILE A 13 -4.53 -2.55 3.94
CA ILE A 13 -4.29 -1.37 4.78
C ILE A 13 -4.97 -0.16 4.14
N VAL A 14 -5.92 0.41 4.85
CA VAL A 14 -6.76 1.53 4.38
C VAL A 14 -6.92 2.56 5.49
N PRO A 15 -7.31 3.81 5.16
CA PRO A 15 -7.82 4.72 6.17
C PRO A 15 -8.99 4.09 6.92
N VAL A 16 -9.15 4.43 8.19
CA VAL A 16 -10.14 3.74 9.07
C VAL A 16 -11.57 3.79 8.55
N ASP A 17 -11.93 4.79 7.75
CA ASP A 17 -13.24 4.90 7.12
C ASP A 17 -13.38 4.12 5.81
N ASN A 18 -12.29 3.51 5.32
CA ASN A 18 -12.26 2.76 4.06
C ASN A 18 -13.01 3.49 2.93
N PRO A 19 -12.54 4.67 2.51
CA PRO A 19 -13.31 5.54 1.61
C PRO A 19 -13.55 4.92 0.23
N ASP A 20 -12.70 4.00 -0.22
CA ASP A 20 -12.84 3.32 -1.51
C ASP A 20 -13.64 2.03 -1.40
N HIS A 21 -14.16 1.70 -0.24
CA HIS A 21 -15.00 0.52 0.00
C HIS A 21 -14.38 -0.77 -0.52
N ILE A 22 -13.09 -0.97 -0.20
CA ILE A 22 -12.37 -2.19 -0.62
C ILE A 22 -12.92 -3.37 0.17
N GLN A 23 -13.20 -4.47 -0.54
CA GLN A 23 -13.75 -5.67 0.07
C GLN A 23 -12.69 -6.37 0.93
N SER A 24 -13.13 -7.00 2.01
CA SER A 24 -12.26 -7.72 2.94
C SER A 24 -11.76 -9.07 2.40
N ALA A 25 -12.38 -9.55 1.33
CA ALA A 25 -12.00 -10.76 0.60
C ALA A 25 -12.54 -10.64 -0.82
N SER A 26 -11.96 -11.38 -1.77
CA SER A 26 -12.39 -11.38 -3.17
C SER A 26 -12.52 -9.95 -3.71
N ALA A 27 -11.47 -9.16 -3.52
CA ALA A 27 -11.51 -7.74 -3.82
C ALA A 27 -11.56 -7.46 -5.32
N THR A 28 -12.36 -6.46 -5.67
CA THR A 28 -12.43 -5.92 -7.03
C THR A 28 -12.06 -4.44 -7.05
N ARG A 29 -11.75 -3.87 -5.89
CA ARG A 29 -11.42 -2.46 -5.71
C ARG A 29 -10.03 -2.31 -5.08
N TRP A 30 -9.42 -1.20 -5.37
CA TRP A 30 -8.13 -0.82 -4.82
C TRP A 30 -8.17 0.65 -4.42
N GLY A 31 -7.19 1.07 -3.64
CA GLY A 31 -7.09 2.47 -3.24
C GLY A 31 -5.65 2.94 -3.30
N ARG A 32 -5.47 4.25 -3.38
CA ARG A 32 -4.19 4.92 -3.20
C ARG A 32 -4.34 6.04 -2.19
N TYR A 33 -3.37 6.14 -1.30
CA TYR A 33 -3.45 7.09 -0.20
C TYR A 33 -2.15 7.85 -0.05
N ASP A 34 -2.27 9.17 0.09
CA ASP A 34 -1.14 10.09 0.16
C ASP A 34 -0.40 9.94 1.49
N VAL A 35 0.90 9.70 1.42
CA VAL A 35 1.78 9.61 2.59
C VAL A 35 2.91 10.64 2.54
N SER A 36 2.82 11.62 1.62
CA SER A 36 3.89 12.59 1.41
C SER A 36 4.21 13.42 2.66
N ASN A 37 3.21 13.70 3.49
CA ASN A 37 3.37 14.49 4.72
C ASN A 37 3.44 13.65 5.98
N MET A 38 3.65 12.33 5.85
CA MET A 38 3.73 11.41 6.97
C MET A 38 5.12 10.83 7.10
N GLU A 39 5.57 10.60 8.33
CA GLU A 39 6.79 9.82 8.57
C GLU A 39 6.48 8.34 8.71
N ARG A 40 5.24 8.02 9.07
CA ARG A 40 4.75 6.66 9.27
C ARG A 40 3.23 6.63 9.22
N LEU A 41 2.66 5.45 9.02
CA LEU A 41 1.23 5.25 9.21
C LEU A 41 0.94 5.12 10.70
N LYS A 42 -0.18 5.70 11.14
CA LYS A 42 -0.58 5.66 12.56
C LYS A 42 -1.74 4.72 12.76
N GLY A 43 -1.64 3.86 13.80
CA GLY A 43 -2.78 3.11 14.30
C GLY A 43 -3.89 4.08 14.70
N GLY A 44 -5.13 3.75 14.40
CA GLY A 44 -6.26 4.64 14.60
C GLY A 44 -6.58 5.54 13.42
N GLU A 45 -5.60 5.86 12.57
CA GLU A 45 -5.83 6.57 11.30
C GLU A 45 -5.92 5.60 10.12
N PHE A 46 -5.18 4.49 10.21
CA PHE A 46 -5.20 3.39 9.24
C PHE A 46 -5.47 2.07 9.96
N LYS A 47 -6.02 1.12 9.23
CA LYS A 47 -6.33 -0.22 9.75
C LYS A 47 -6.21 -1.24 8.63
N THR A 48 -6.23 -2.53 8.98
CA THR A 48 -6.43 -3.59 7.99
C THR A 48 -7.91 -3.97 7.90
N ILE A 49 -8.36 -4.27 6.67
CA ILE A 49 -9.69 -4.84 6.44
C ILE A 49 -9.59 -6.27 5.89
N HIS A 50 -8.39 -6.84 5.82
CA HIS A 50 -8.13 -8.16 5.26
C HIS A 50 -8.71 -9.25 6.16
N ALA A 51 -9.57 -10.11 5.61
CA ALA A 51 -10.26 -11.14 6.38
C ALA A 51 -9.41 -12.40 6.64
N GLY A 52 -8.24 -12.51 6.03
CA GLY A 52 -7.44 -13.73 6.03
C GLY A 52 -6.40 -13.86 7.13
N PHE A 53 -6.23 -12.85 7.99
CA PHE A 53 -5.28 -12.92 9.12
C PHE A 53 -5.81 -12.13 10.32
N ASP A 54 -5.18 -12.35 11.49
CA ASP A 54 -5.53 -11.63 12.72
C ASP A 54 -5.15 -10.14 12.56
N PRO A 55 -6.12 -9.21 12.69
CA PRO A 55 -5.87 -7.79 12.46
C PRO A 55 -5.11 -7.09 13.60
N ALA A 56 -4.92 -7.70 14.74
CA ALA A 56 -4.46 -7.00 15.95
C ALA A 56 -3.14 -6.26 15.76
N ALA A 57 -2.12 -6.93 15.20
CA ALA A 57 -0.80 -6.30 15.02
C ALA A 57 -0.85 -5.18 13.97
N ALA A 58 -1.54 -5.40 12.86
CA ALA A 58 -1.64 -4.40 11.78
C ALA A 58 -2.47 -3.19 12.20
N ASP A 59 -3.51 -3.39 13.01
CA ASP A 59 -4.31 -2.27 13.52
C ASP A 59 -3.53 -1.46 14.54
N ALA A 60 -2.69 -2.11 15.34
CA ALA A 60 -1.82 -1.43 16.31
C ALA A 60 -0.71 -0.64 15.60
N ASP A 61 -0.13 -1.22 14.55
CA ASP A 61 0.90 -0.57 13.74
C ASP A 61 0.79 -0.98 12.28
N PRO A 62 0.12 -0.21 11.44
CA PRO A 62 -0.05 -0.55 10.02
C PRO A 62 1.26 -0.70 9.24
N ASN A 63 2.36 -0.13 9.75
CA ASN A 63 3.66 -0.22 9.09
C ASN A 63 4.22 -1.65 9.08
N VAL A 64 3.71 -2.55 9.90
CA VAL A 64 4.13 -3.98 9.84
C VAL A 64 3.71 -4.65 8.54
N VAL A 65 2.69 -4.12 7.86
CA VAL A 65 2.24 -4.59 6.55
C VAL A 65 2.70 -3.65 5.44
N THR A 66 2.58 -2.34 5.66
CA THR A 66 2.89 -1.31 4.68
C THR A 66 4.00 -0.43 5.26
N PRO A 67 5.28 -0.76 5.04
CA PRO A 67 6.40 -0.20 5.81
C PRO A 67 6.77 1.22 5.37
N VAL A 68 5.85 2.15 5.52
CA VAL A 68 6.07 3.57 5.20
C VAL A 68 7.18 4.13 6.09
N ASP A 69 7.19 3.78 7.37
CA ASP A 69 8.21 4.24 8.32
C ASP A 69 9.63 3.86 7.89
N ALA A 70 9.85 2.58 7.57
CA ALA A 70 11.16 2.10 7.14
C ALA A 70 11.59 2.73 5.82
N LEU A 71 10.67 2.85 4.85
CA LEU A 71 10.99 3.44 3.55
C LEU A 71 11.28 4.93 3.65
N LYS A 72 10.58 5.65 4.51
CA LYS A 72 10.87 7.07 4.76
C LYS A 72 12.24 7.25 5.41
N ALA A 73 12.59 6.40 6.37
CA ALA A 73 13.90 6.43 7.02
C ALA A 73 15.03 6.14 6.02
N LEU A 74 14.86 5.13 5.17
CA LEU A 74 15.85 4.77 4.15
C LEU A 74 15.99 5.86 3.08
N GLU A 75 14.91 6.53 2.73
CA GLU A 75 14.95 7.67 1.82
C GLU A 75 15.82 8.80 2.39
N LYS A 76 15.62 9.13 3.67
CA LYS A 76 16.41 10.16 4.35
C LYS A 76 17.91 9.81 4.41
N GLU A 77 18.23 8.52 4.55
CA GLU A 77 19.60 8.03 4.61
C GLU A 77 20.23 7.87 3.23
N GLY A 78 19.50 8.11 2.15
CA GLY A 78 20.00 8.07 0.79
C GLY A 78 20.17 6.68 0.19
N PHE A 79 19.50 5.66 0.76
CA PHE A 79 19.56 4.30 0.20
C PHE A 79 18.89 4.19 -1.16
N TYR A 80 17.94 5.08 -1.45
CA TYR A 80 17.32 5.22 -2.77
C TYR A 80 16.93 6.69 -2.98
N GLY A 81 16.42 7.03 -4.17
CA GLY A 81 16.19 8.43 -4.54
C GLY A 81 14.99 9.05 -3.85
N SER A 82 13.81 8.50 -4.06
CA SER A 82 12.58 9.07 -3.50
C SER A 82 11.46 8.05 -3.41
N LEU A 83 10.57 8.26 -2.45
CA LEU A 83 9.35 7.47 -2.32
C LEU A 83 8.21 8.17 -3.08
N HIS A 84 7.53 7.42 -3.95
CA HIS A 84 6.30 7.87 -4.59
C HIS A 84 5.30 8.30 -3.52
N PRO A 85 4.61 9.46 -3.68
CA PRO A 85 3.83 10.03 -2.58
C PRO A 85 2.60 9.23 -2.15
N TYR A 86 2.15 8.25 -2.95
CA TYR A 86 1.00 7.41 -2.63
C TYR A 86 1.43 5.98 -2.42
N PHE A 87 0.83 5.29 -1.44
CA PHE A 87 0.87 3.83 -1.44
C PHE A 87 -0.43 3.27 -2.02
N TYR A 88 -0.35 2.05 -2.54
CA TYR A 88 -1.47 1.36 -3.19
C TYR A 88 -1.85 0.15 -2.36
N THR A 89 -3.15 -0.14 -2.29
CA THR A 89 -3.66 -1.21 -1.44
C THR A 89 -4.84 -1.91 -2.06
N THR A 90 -4.92 -3.20 -1.84
CA THR A 90 -6.11 -4.02 -2.06
C THR A 90 -6.05 -5.21 -1.11
N VAL A 91 -6.96 -6.16 -1.26
CA VAL A 91 -6.99 -7.39 -0.46
C VAL A 91 -6.73 -8.58 -1.38
N GLY A 92 -5.71 -9.38 -1.04
CA GLY A 92 -5.30 -10.52 -1.87
C GLY A 92 -6.10 -11.79 -1.65
N THR A 93 -6.65 -11.99 -0.44
CA THR A 93 -7.35 -13.24 -0.13
C THR A 93 -8.62 -13.41 -0.99
N GLY A 94 -8.71 -14.53 -1.69
CA GLY A 94 -9.84 -14.85 -2.55
C GLY A 94 -9.93 -14.03 -3.83
N THR A 95 -9.01 -13.11 -4.07
CA THR A 95 -9.00 -12.27 -5.28
C THR A 95 -8.51 -13.09 -6.47
N THR A 96 -9.28 -13.07 -7.56
CA THR A 96 -8.94 -13.83 -8.75
C THR A 96 -7.79 -13.19 -9.52
N GLU A 97 -7.09 -14.01 -10.33
CA GLU A 97 -6.03 -13.49 -11.22
C GLU A 97 -6.57 -12.44 -12.18
N ALA A 98 -7.78 -12.64 -12.71
CA ALA A 98 -8.41 -11.71 -13.63
C ALA A 98 -8.64 -10.34 -12.97
N GLU A 99 -9.15 -10.33 -11.73
CA GLU A 99 -9.35 -9.07 -11.00
C GLU A 99 -8.03 -8.42 -10.62
N ALA A 100 -7.04 -9.20 -10.19
CA ALA A 100 -5.72 -8.67 -9.88
C ALA A 100 -5.08 -8.01 -11.12
N ALA A 101 -5.18 -8.66 -12.28
CA ALA A 101 -4.66 -8.12 -13.53
C ALA A 101 -5.39 -6.81 -13.92
N ARG A 102 -6.70 -6.77 -13.76
CA ARG A 102 -7.50 -5.58 -14.05
C ARG A 102 -7.08 -4.41 -13.15
N MET A 103 -6.96 -4.66 -11.85
CA MET A 103 -6.53 -3.64 -10.90
C MET A 103 -5.12 -3.13 -11.22
N ALA A 104 -4.20 -4.03 -11.56
CA ALA A 104 -2.84 -3.66 -11.95
C ALA A 104 -2.85 -2.72 -13.16
N LYS A 105 -3.67 -3.00 -14.16
CA LYS A 105 -3.80 -2.13 -15.35
C LYS A 105 -4.30 -0.74 -14.99
N GLU A 106 -5.11 -0.61 -13.95
CA GLU A 106 -5.59 0.69 -13.48
C GLU A 106 -4.53 1.45 -12.68
N ILE A 107 -3.68 0.73 -11.95
CA ILE A 107 -2.64 1.32 -11.10
C ILE A 107 -1.43 1.78 -11.92
N ILE A 108 -1.00 0.99 -12.89
CA ILE A 108 0.22 1.25 -13.67
C ILE A 108 0.30 2.67 -14.24
N PRO A 109 -0.77 3.26 -14.81
CA PRO A 109 -0.69 4.63 -15.32
C PRO A 109 -0.26 5.67 -14.29
N TYR A 110 -0.69 5.53 -13.03
CA TYR A 110 -0.27 6.43 -11.95
C TYR A 110 1.22 6.32 -11.65
N LEU A 111 1.76 5.10 -11.72
CA LEU A 111 3.19 4.86 -11.49
C LEU A 111 4.02 5.43 -12.64
N LYS A 112 3.57 5.25 -13.87
CA LYS A 112 4.26 5.77 -15.06
C LYS A 112 4.25 7.30 -15.08
N GLU A 113 3.15 7.92 -14.71
CA GLU A 113 3.02 9.37 -14.65
C GLU A 113 4.08 10.00 -13.73
N ASP A 114 4.41 9.35 -12.63
CA ASP A 114 5.42 9.81 -11.67
C ASP A 114 6.80 9.22 -11.91
N ASN A 115 7.03 8.57 -13.03
CA ASN A 115 8.32 7.96 -13.39
C ASN A 115 8.85 7.02 -12.30
N VAL A 116 7.99 6.19 -11.74
CA VAL A 116 8.37 5.18 -10.75
C VAL A 116 9.25 4.12 -11.40
N ASP A 117 10.37 3.81 -10.78
CA ASP A 117 11.34 2.85 -11.29
C ASP A 117 11.10 1.43 -10.78
N GLY A 118 10.56 1.30 -9.58
CA GLY A 118 10.30 0.00 -8.98
C GLY A 118 9.19 0.05 -7.95
N VAL A 119 8.57 -1.10 -7.71
CA VAL A 119 7.48 -1.26 -6.75
C VAL A 119 7.86 -2.31 -5.73
N ILE A 120 7.75 -1.96 -4.46
CA ILE A 120 7.84 -2.94 -3.37
C ILE A 120 6.43 -3.44 -3.11
N MET A 121 6.23 -4.75 -3.28
CA MET A 121 4.95 -5.39 -3.06
C MET A 121 5.00 -6.22 -1.79
N VAL A 122 4.10 -5.94 -0.86
CA VAL A 122 3.96 -6.71 0.37
C VAL A 122 2.66 -7.49 0.32
N SER A 123 2.76 -8.81 0.40
CA SER A 123 1.60 -9.70 0.44
C SER A 123 1.45 -10.34 1.81
N THR A 124 0.25 -10.67 2.15
CA THR A 124 -0.08 -11.32 3.44
C THR A 124 -0.77 -12.65 3.22
#